data_f557d5596079188ea5c9c4c658e399d1
#
_entry.id   f557d5596079188ea5c9c4c658e399d1
#
_cell.length_a   1.000
_cell.length_b   1.000
_cell.length_c   1.000
_cell.angle_alpha   90.00
_cell.angle_beta   90.00
_cell.angle_gamma   90.00
#
_symmetry.space_group_name_H-M   'P 1'
#
loop_
_entity.id
_entity.type
_entity.pdbx_description
1 polymer ?
#
loop_
_entity_poly.entity_id
_entity_poly.type
_entity_poly.pdbx_seq_one_letter_code
_entity_poly.pdbx_strand_id
1 'polypeptide(L)'
;MVDLSVKYMGFKLRSPLILGSCALTKDIDKLKQAEEAGFGAVVLKSIFEEEIRHEVNAVVDDETALMYRQAYDYMTHYQEMASSSKYLELIKNATEKLSIPVIASVNCATPSGWTKYAKMIEDAGAKALEINYFILPASFEHNADFYYRSYVELVENLKSTIKIPFALKVSTYFTDMAHFLQKLSYTGISSLVIFNRFHAPDINIDKMEFSSTNSLGNEYELSNTLRWTGLLSGNLRCDLSATTGVHDSKGLIKLLLAGANSVQAASVFYQKGIAYGSTMLMEMKDWMEKHDYNSVDDFRGLMSYKKVENPDSYFRIQFMKHMAGIE
;
A
#
# COMPACT_ATOMS: atom_id res chain seq x y z
N MET A 1 8.16 -27.32 -13.35
CA MET A 1 6.97 -26.45 -13.08
C MET A 1 7.47 -25.24 -12.30
N VAL A 2 7.27 -24.05 -12.82
CA VAL A 2 7.78 -22.80 -12.19
C VAL A 2 7.03 -22.49 -10.90
N ASP A 3 7.74 -22.18 -9.81
CA ASP A 3 7.19 -21.78 -8.52
C ASP A 3 7.07 -20.25 -8.44
N LEU A 4 5.83 -19.76 -8.38
CA LEU A 4 5.53 -18.32 -8.24
C LEU A 4 5.47 -17.89 -6.78
N SER A 5 5.64 -18.80 -5.82
CA SER A 5 5.51 -18.47 -4.40
C SER A 5 6.61 -17.53 -3.92
N VAL A 6 6.25 -16.63 -3.01
CA VAL A 6 7.17 -15.68 -2.38
C VAL A 6 6.94 -15.58 -0.88
N LYS A 7 7.93 -15.11 -0.14
CA LYS A 7 7.78 -14.77 1.28
C LYS A 7 7.47 -13.27 1.41
N TYR A 8 6.43 -12.94 2.19
CA TYR A 8 6.03 -11.57 2.49
C TYR A 8 5.34 -11.48 3.86
N MET A 9 5.80 -10.59 4.72
CA MET A 9 5.32 -10.38 6.10
C MET A 9 5.21 -11.66 6.93
N GLY A 10 6.15 -12.60 6.71
CA GLY A 10 6.13 -13.92 7.38
C GLY A 10 5.23 -14.97 6.73
N PHE A 11 4.41 -14.62 5.74
CA PHE A 11 3.58 -15.57 4.99
C PHE A 11 4.31 -16.12 3.78
N LYS A 12 3.99 -17.37 3.42
CA LYS A 12 4.27 -17.92 2.10
C LYS A 12 3.09 -17.62 1.19
N LEU A 13 3.21 -16.63 0.32
CA LEU A 13 2.22 -16.30 -0.69
C LEU A 13 2.39 -17.22 -1.89
N ARG A 14 1.29 -17.65 -2.51
CA ARG A 14 1.30 -18.49 -3.72
C ARG A 14 1.78 -17.78 -4.99
N SER A 15 1.73 -16.45 -4.99
CA SER A 15 2.24 -15.58 -6.06
C SER A 15 2.65 -14.21 -5.48
N PRO A 16 3.51 -13.45 -6.17
CA PRO A 16 3.94 -12.12 -5.70
C PRO A 16 2.89 -11.03 -5.92
N LEU A 17 1.82 -11.30 -6.68
CA LEU A 17 0.80 -10.31 -7.01
C LEU A 17 -0.23 -10.20 -5.89
N ILE A 18 -0.45 -8.98 -5.40
CA ILE A 18 -1.41 -8.65 -4.34
C ILE A 18 -2.46 -7.68 -4.90
N LEU A 19 -3.74 -7.95 -4.63
CA LEU A 19 -4.78 -6.95 -4.88
C LEU A 19 -4.69 -5.87 -3.82
N GLY A 20 -4.21 -4.68 -4.22
CA GLY A 20 -3.97 -3.57 -3.31
C GLY A 20 -5.26 -2.93 -2.79
N SER A 21 -5.13 -2.22 -1.66
CA SER A 21 -6.25 -1.52 -1.02
C SER A 21 -6.98 -0.58 -1.98
N CYS A 22 -8.25 -0.85 -2.24
CA CYS A 22 -9.09 -0.08 -3.16
C CYS A 22 -10.58 -0.42 -2.96
N ALA A 23 -11.50 0.25 -3.66
CA ALA A 23 -12.93 -0.02 -3.51
C ALA A 23 -13.36 -1.43 -3.96
N LEU A 24 -12.58 -2.11 -4.81
CA LEU A 24 -12.86 -3.50 -5.19
C LEU A 24 -12.72 -4.46 -4.00
N THR A 25 -11.85 -4.14 -3.03
CA THR A 25 -11.53 -5.02 -1.89
C THR A 25 -12.46 -4.85 -0.68
N LYS A 26 -13.56 -4.12 -0.83
CA LYS A 26 -14.64 -4.07 0.18
C LYS A 26 -15.76 -5.11 -0.06
N ASP A 27 -15.70 -5.83 -1.17
CA ASP A 27 -16.72 -6.78 -1.60
C ASP A 27 -16.15 -8.20 -1.57
N ILE A 28 -16.81 -9.09 -0.83
CA ILE A 28 -16.36 -10.47 -0.61
C ILE A 28 -16.31 -11.28 -1.91
N ASP A 29 -17.20 -11.03 -2.86
CA ASP A 29 -17.21 -11.77 -4.13
C ASP A 29 -16.05 -11.30 -5.02
N LYS A 30 -15.66 -10.04 -4.94
CA LYS A 30 -14.45 -9.52 -5.59
C LYS A 30 -13.17 -10.10 -4.97
N LEU A 31 -13.15 -10.30 -3.65
CA LEU A 31 -12.03 -10.95 -2.97
C LEU A 31 -11.88 -12.42 -3.40
N LYS A 32 -12.99 -13.16 -3.57
CA LYS A 32 -12.97 -14.53 -4.12
C LYS A 32 -12.47 -14.55 -5.57
N GLN A 33 -12.92 -13.62 -6.40
CA GLN A 33 -12.40 -13.49 -7.77
C GLN A 33 -10.88 -13.25 -7.79
N ALA A 34 -10.34 -12.47 -6.84
CA ALA A 34 -8.90 -12.29 -6.72
C ALA A 34 -8.20 -13.61 -6.32
N GLU A 35 -8.75 -14.34 -5.38
CA GLU A 35 -8.24 -15.66 -5.03
C GLU A 35 -8.25 -16.60 -6.23
N GLU A 36 -9.35 -16.71 -6.96
CA GLU A 36 -9.48 -17.54 -8.17
C GLU A 36 -8.50 -17.11 -9.28
N ALA A 37 -8.26 -15.81 -9.42
CA ALA A 37 -7.30 -15.25 -10.38
C ALA A 37 -5.82 -15.46 -9.99
N GLY A 38 -5.53 -16.09 -8.84
CA GLY A 38 -4.18 -16.47 -8.46
C GLY A 38 -3.41 -15.45 -7.61
N PHE A 39 -4.06 -14.40 -7.12
CA PHE A 39 -3.40 -13.44 -6.22
C PHE A 39 -2.84 -14.13 -4.98
N GLY A 40 -1.67 -13.68 -4.52
CA GLY A 40 -1.01 -14.20 -3.33
C GLY A 40 -1.64 -13.72 -2.03
N ALA A 41 -2.19 -12.51 -2.02
CA ALA A 41 -2.90 -11.91 -0.91
C ALA A 41 -3.84 -10.80 -1.39
N VAL A 42 -4.69 -10.31 -0.50
CA VAL A 42 -5.54 -9.14 -0.73
C VAL A 42 -5.38 -8.14 0.40
N VAL A 43 -5.36 -6.83 0.06
CA VAL A 43 -5.39 -5.74 1.05
C VAL A 43 -6.78 -5.12 1.00
N LEU A 44 -7.51 -5.16 2.10
CA LEU A 44 -8.85 -4.58 2.18
C LEU A 44 -8.83 -3.07 1.98
N LYS A 45 -9.93 -2.49 1.49
CA LYS A 45 -10.07 -1.02 1.43
C LYS A 45 -9.81 -0.46 2.84
N SER A 46 -8.97 0.56 2.91
CA SER A 46 -8.69 1.21 4.19
C SER A 46 -9.97 1.74 4.82
N ILE A 47 -10.10 1.54 6.12
CA ILE A 47 -11.03 2.33 6.93
C ILE A 47 -10.38 3.68 7.22
N PHE A 48 -11.11 4.76 7.03
CA PHE A 48 -10.65 6.12 7.25
C PHE A 48 -11.30 6.71 8.50
N GLU A 49 -10.51 7.30 9.37
CA GLU A 49 -11.01 7.99 10.56
C GLU A 49 -11.96 9.13 10.19
N GLU A 50 -11.67 9.81 9.10
CA GLU A 50 -12.50 10.91 8.58
C GLU A 50 -13.85 10.42 8.04
N GLU A 51 -13.90 9.25 7.38
CA GLU A 51 -15.17 8.64 6.92
C GLU A 51 -16.09 8.40 8.13
N ILE A 52 -15.53 7.91 9.23
CA ILE A 52 -16.28 7.66 10.46
C ILE A 52 -16.78 8.98 11.08
N ARG A 53 -15.94 10.01 11.12
CA ARG A 53 -16.33 11.34 11.64
C ARG A 53 -17.36 12.06 10.78
N HIS A 54 -17.26 11.93 9.46
CA HIS A 54 -18.22 12.53 8.52
C HIS A 54 -19.60 11.89 8.60
N GLU A 55 -19.71 10.58 8.75
CA GLU A 55 -20.98 9.91 8.97
C GLU A 55 -21.65 10.40 10.27
N VAL A 56 -20.85 10.77 11.26
CA VAL A 56 -21.31 11.39 12.52
C VAL A 56 -21.87 12.78 12.30
N ASN A 57 -21.12 13.64 11.59
CA ASN A 57 -21.51 15.03 11.38
C ASN A 57 -22.74 15.18 10.44
N ALA A 58 -22.97 14.22 9.54
CA ALA A 58 -24.13 14.24 8.65
C ALA A 58 -25.48 13.97 9.36
N VAL A 59 -25.46 13.45 10.58
CA VAL A 59 -26.66 13.11 11.36
C VAL A 59 -26.96 14.15 12.45
N VAL A 60 -25.98 15.01 12.77
CA VAL A 60 -26.13 16.01 13.83
C VAL A 60 -26.09 17.41 13.23
N ASP A 61 -27.23 18.10 13.27
CA ASP A 61 -27.32 19.51 12.87
C ASP A 61 -26.52 20.38 13.86
N ASP A 62 -25.75 21.35 13.36
CA ASP A 62 -24.84 22.19 14.17
C ASP A 62 -25.53 22.89 15.37
N GLU A 63 -26.81 23.27 15.20
CA GLU A 63 -27.59 23.88 16.28
C GLU A 63 -27.91 22.89 17.42
N THR A 64 -28.09 21.61 17.11
CA THR A 64 -28.39 20.56 18.11
C THR A 64 -27.15 20.13 18.87
N ALA A 65 -25.96 20.18 18.25
CA ALA A 65 -24.68 19.84 18.85
C ALA A 65 -24.27 20.78 19.99
N LEU A 66 -24.61 22.06 19.88
CA LEU A 66 -24.35 23.06 20.94
C LEU A 66 -25.26 22.88 22.16
N MET A 67 -26.45 22.33 21.99
CA MET A 67 -27.43 22.18 23.05
C MET A 67 -27.29 20.89 23.88
N TYR A 68 -26.69 19.83 23.29
CA TYR A 68 -26.59 18.52 23.92
C TYR A 68 -25.22 17.84 23.67
N ARG A 69 -24.15 18.41 24.22
CA ARG A 69 -22.79 17.88 24.07
C ARG A 69 -22.66 16.39 24.43
N GLN A 70 -23.38 15.94 25.46
CA GLN A 70 -23.41 14.52 25.82
C GLN A 70 -24.14 13.62 24.82
N ALA A 71 -25.19 14.14 24.16
CA ALA A 71 -25.90 13.40 23.12
C ALA A 71 -25.05 13.33 21.84
N TYR A 72 -24.30 14.38 21.52
CA TYR A 72 -23.35 14.41 20.43
C TYR A 72 -22.23 13.37 20.62
N ASP A 73 -21.59 13.34 21.80
CA ASP A 73 -20.54 12.37 22.12
C ASP A 73 -21.08 10.92 22.08
N TYR A 74 -22.33 10.71 22.51
CA TYR A 74 -22.96 9.38 22.45
C TYR A 74 -23.27 8.96 21.01
N MET A 75 -23.82 9.85 20.18
CA MET A 75 -24.12 9.56 18.77
C MET A 75 -22.85 9.36 17.95
N THR A 76 -21.80 10.15 18.20
CA THR A 76 -20.49 9.99 17.61
C THR A 76 -19.92 8.60 17.89
N HIS A 77 -19.95 8.21 19.16
CA HIS A 77 -19.47 6.90 19.60
C HIS A 77 -20.28 5.74 18.96
N TYR A 78 -21.60 5.88 18.88
CA TYR A 78 -22.48 4.86 18.28
C TYR A 78 -22.24 4.69 16.78
N GLN A 79 -21.99 5.75 16.04
CA GLN A 79 -21.72 5.70 14.59
C GLN A 79 -20.30 5.21 14.29
N GLU A 80 -19.30 5.63 15.09
CA GLU A 80 -17.96 5.03 15.04
C GLU A 80 -18.01 3.52 15.22
N MET A 81 -18.83 3.05 16.15
CA MET A 81 -19.04 1.61 16.35
C MET A 81 -19.73 0.95 15.16
N ALA A 82 -20.70 1.59 14.52
CA ALA A 82 -21.44 1.02 13.40
C ALA A 82 -20.57 0.88 12.14
N SER A 83 -19.80 1.91 11.78
CA SER A 83 -18.87 1.86 10.63
C SER A 83 -17.74 0.88 10.87
N SER A 84 -17.16 0.88 12.08
CA SER A 84 -16.16 -0.09 12.48
C SER A 84 -16.70 -1.52 12.43
N SER A 85 -17.95 -1.75 12.86
CA SER A 85 -18.57 -3.08 12.88
C SER A 85 -18.68 -3.69 11.49
N LYS A 86 -19.08 -2.92 10.47
CA LYS A 86 -19.14 -3.40 9.08
C LYS A 86 -17.77 -3.81 8.55
N TYR A 87 -16.73 -3.01 8.88
CA TYR A 87 -15.37 -3.33 8.47
C TYR A 87 -14.83 -4.56 9.19
N LEU A 88 -15.08 -4.70 10.48
CA LEU A 88 -14.70 -5.88 11.27
C LEU A 88 -15.43 -7.15 10.79
N GLU A 89 -16.70 -7.02 10.42
CA GLU A 89 -17.47 -8.11 9.80
C GLU A 89 -16.90 -8.51 8.43
N LEU A 90 -16.48 -7.54 7.61
CA LEU A 90 -15.79 -7.82 6.35
C LEU A 90 -14.48 -8.59 6.59
N ILE A 91 -13.66 -8.19 7.58
CA ILE A 91 -12.43 -8.89 7.94
C ILE A 91 -12.75 -10.34 8.31
N LYS A 92 -13.70 -10.56 9.22
CA LYS A 92 -14.10 -11.88 9.67
C LYS A 92 -14.58 -12.75 8.51
N ASN A 93 -15.52 -12.25 7.73
CA ASN A 93 -16.05 -12.94 6.56
C ASN A 93 -14.97 -13.26 5.52
N ALA A 94 -14.04 -12.34 5.26
CA ALA A 94 -12.95 -12.55 4.32
C ALA A 94 -11.96 -13.61 4.83
N THR A 95 -11.56 -13.55 6.10
CA THR A 95 -10.63 -14.51 6.70
C THR A 95 -11.20 -15.92 6.84
N GLU A 96 -12.51 -16.05 6.98
CA GLU A 96 -13.20 -17.35 7.00
C GLU A 96 -13.38 -17.97 5.60
N LYS A 97 -13.56 -17.12 4.57
CA LYS A 97 -13.93 -17.58 3.22
C LYS A 97 -12.76 -17.70 2.24
N LEU A 98 -11.64 -17.06 2.53
CA LEU A 98 -10.47 -17.05 1.66
C LEU A 98 -9.34 -17.90 2.26
N SER A 99 -8.61 -18.62 1.41
CA SER A 99 -7.41 -19.37 1.80
C SER A 99 -6.14 -18.49 1.72
N ILE A 100 -6.18 -17.41 0.95
CA ILE A 100 -5.06 -16.46 0.84
C ILE A 100 -5.09 -15.46 2.00
N PRO A 101 -3.93 -14.92 2.43
CA PRO A 101 -3.86 -13.92 3.47
C PRO A 101 -4.70 -12.68 3.17
N VAL A 102 -5.53 -12.30 4.14
CA VAL A 102 -6.30 -11.05 4.16
C VAL A 102 -5.56 -10.05 5.01
N ILE A 103 -5.08 -8.98 4.39
CA ILE A 103 -4.39 -7.86 5.04
C ILE A 103 -5.41 -6.76 5.24
N ALA A 104 -5.74 -6.45 6.49
CA ALA A 104 -6.59 -5.29 6.77
C ALA A 104 -5.82 -3.99 6.50
N SER A 105 -6.52 -2.89 6.25
CA SER A 105 -5.89 -1.60 6.02
C SER A 105 -6.58 -0.49 6.79
N VAL A 106 -5.81 0.43 7.35
CA VAL A 106 -6.31 1.56 8.13
C VAL A 106 -5.61 2.84 7.73
N ASN A 107 -6.38 3.92 7.71
CA ASN A 107 -5.89 5.28 7.51
C ASN A 107 -6.50 6.16 8.61
N CYS A 108 -5.69 6.56 9.59
CA CYS A 108 -6.11 7.42 10.68
C CYS A 108 -5.24 8.69 10.71
N ALA A 109 -5.87 9.78 11.09
CA ALA A 109 -5.21 11.09 11.21
C ALA A 109 -4.65 11.33 12.62
N THR A 110 -5.21 10.66 13.66
CA THR A 110 -4.84 10.87 15.05
C THR A 110 -4.04 9.71 15.65
N PRO A 111 -3.08 9.98 16.55
CA PRO A 111 -2.29 8.92 17.20
C PRO A 111 -3.14 7.91 17.98
N SER A 112 -4.21 8.34 18.63
CA SER A 112 -5.13 7.45 19.37
C SER A 112 -5.98 6.55 18.46
N GLY A 113 -6.32 7.02 17.26
CA GLY A 113 -7.07 6.24 16.28
C GLY A 113 -6.31 5.00 15.80
N TRP A 114 -4.99 5.11 15.56
CA TRP A 114 -4.18 4.00 15.10
C TRP A 114 -4.20 2.79 16.02
N THR A 115 -3.98 3.00 17.32
CA THR A 115 -3.90 1.92 18.30
C THR A 115 -5.26 1.26 18.54
N LYS A 116 -6.32 2.05 18.67
CA LYS A 116 -7.68 1.56 18.83
C LYS A 116 -8.10 0.65 17.67
N TYR A 117 -8.00 1.15 16.45
CA TYR A 117 -8.41 0.40 15.26
C TYR A 117 -7.52 -0.81 14.99
N ALA A 118 -6.19 -0.70 15.19
CA ALA A 118 -5.27 -1.81 15.01
C ALA A 118 -5.64 -3.00 15.92
N LYS A 119 -5.99 -2.74 17.19
CA LYS A 119 -6.39 -3.78 18.11
C LYS A 119 -7.73 -4.43 17.73
N MET A 120 -8.73 -3.63 17.35
CA MET A 120 -10.03 -4.15 16.91
C MET A 120 -9.89 -5.03 15.65
N ILE A 121 -9.00 -4.64 14.72
CA ILE A 121 -8.71 -5.39 13.49
C ILE A 121 -8.04 -6.73 13.80
N GLU A 122 -7.07 -6.74 14.73
CA GLU A 122 -6.44 -7.98 15.18
C GLU A 122 -7.47 -8.91 15.84
N ASP A 123 -8.31 -8.39 16.73
CA ASP A 123 -9.34 -9.16 17.44
C ASP A 123 -10.43 -9.69 16.49
N ALA A 124 -10.66 -9.03 15.35
CA ALA A 124 -11.55 -9.52 14.28
C ALA A 124 -10.93 -10.66 13.45
N GLY A 125 -9.68 -11.02 13.67
CA GLY A 125 -8.99 -12.15 13.04
C GLY A 125 -8.16 -11.81 11.82
N ALA A 126 -7.89 -10.52 11.53
CA ALA A 126 -6.94 -10.13 10.50
C ALA A 126 -5.59 -10.80 10.71
N LYS A 127 -4.96 -11.25 9.62
CA LYS A 127 -3.65 -11.92 9.69
C LYS A 127 -2.48 -10.95 9.63
N ALA A 128 -2.71 -9.77 9.06
CA ALA A 128 -1.74 -8.69 8.96
C ALA A 128 -2.46 -7.34 8.81
N LEU A 129 -1.74 -6.26 9.02
CA LEU A 129 -2.24 -4.90 8.93
C LEU A 129 -1.36 -4.06 8.01
N GLU A 130 -1.96 -3.33 7.07
CA GLU A 130 -1.31 -2.28 6.29
C GLU A 130 -1.74 -0.92 6.85
N ILE A 131 -0.78 -0.15 7.33
CA ILE A 131 -0.99 1.20 7.84
C ILE A 131 -0.69 2.18 6.70
N ASN A 132 -1.72 2.86 6.24
CA ASN A 132 -1.56 3.93 5.28
C ASN A 132 -1.29 5.23 6.01
N TYR A 133 -0.02 5.44 6.39
CA TYR A 133 0.41 6.65 7.09
C TYR A 133 1.00 7.63 6.07
N PHE A 134 0.15 8.58 5.68
CA PHE A 134 0.51 9.61 4.73
C PHE A 134 0.57 10.96 5.43
N ILE A 135 1.75 11.57 5.44
CA ILE A 135 1.93 12.96 5.84
C ILE A 135 2.53 13.71 4.65
N LEU A 136 1.85 14.75 4.20
CA LEU A 136 2.44 15.72 3.30
C LEU A 136 3.26 16.71 4.15
N PRO A 137 4.61 16.78 3.98
CA PRO A 137 5.44 17.68 4.79
C PRO A 137 5.33 19.13 4.27
N ALA A 138 4.15 19.73 4.42
CA ALA A 138 3.81 21.05 3.90
C ALA A 138 3.74 22.13 5.00
N SER A 139 4.03 21.80 6.25
CA SER A 139 4.06 22.78 7.33
C SER A 139 5.31 23.66 7.24
N PHE A 140 5.12 24.96 7.44
CA PHE A 140 6.22 25.92 7.56
C PHE A 140 6.87 25.94 8.96
N GLU A 141 6.27 25.24 9.93
CA GLU A 141 6.72 25.22 11.33
C GLU A 141 7.50 23.94 11.67
N HIS A 142 7.34 22.87 10.89
CA HIS A 142 7.92 21.57 11.18
C HIS A 142 9.07 21.25 10.25
N ASN A 143 10.15 20.74 10.82
CA ASN A 143 11.32 20.24 10.09
C ASN A 143 11.21 18.72 9.82
N ALA A 144 12.19 18.15 9.10
CA ALA A 144 12.22 16.74 8.78
C ALA A 144 12.20 15.82 10.02
N ASP A 145 12.87 16.22 11.11
CA ASP A 145 12.92 15.43 12.35
C ASP A 145 11.54 15.27 13.00
N PHE A 146 10.67 16.26 12.90
CA PHE A 146 9.29 16.15 13.39
C PHE A 146 8.55 15.02 12.69
N TYR A 147 8.61 15.00 11.36
CA TYR A 147 7.94 13.95 10.58
C TYR A 147 8.56 12.58 10.84
N TYR A 148 9.89 12.50 10.93
CA TYR A 148 10.58 11.25 11.24
C TYR A 148 10.12 10.66 12.59
N ARG A 149 10.09 11.49 13.64
CA ARG A 149 9.65 11.05 14.97
C ARG A 149 8.23 10.55 14.96
N SER A 150 7.31 11.20 14.23
CA SER A 150 5.91 10.75 14.18
C SER A 150 5.75 9.34 13.60
N TYR A 151 6.58 8.96 12.61
CA TYR A 151 6.60 7.59 12.10
C TYR A 151 7.15 6.59 13.11
N VAL A 152 8.22 6.95 13.84
CA VAL A 152 8.82 6.07 14.86
C VAL A 152 7.84 5.86 16.01
N GLU A 153 7.23 6.93 16.53
CA GLU A 153 6.22 6.88 17.59
C GLU A 153 5.01 6.02 17.18
N LEU A 154 4.55 6.16 15.95
CA LEU A 154 3.48 5.30 15.42
C LEU A 154 3.87 3.82 15.49
N VAL A 155 5.08 3.47 15.02
CA VAL A 155 5.56 2.08 15.03
C VAL A 155 5.68 1.54 16.45
N GLU A 156 6.24 2.31 17.38
CA GLU A 156 6.37 1.90 18.79
C GLU A 156 5.01 1.65 19.44
N ASN A 157 4.05 2.53 19.20
CA ASN A 157 2.69 2.38 19.70
C ASN A 157 1.99 1.13 19.13
N LEU A 158 2.15 0.87 17.83
CA LEU A 158 1.58 -0.32 17.19
C LEU A 158 2.21 -1.60 17.73
N LYS A 159 3.53 -1.66 17.87
CA LYS A 159 4.24 -2.83 18.42
C LYS A 159 3.83 -3.17 19.84
N SER A 160 3.48 -2.17 20.65
CA SER A 160 2.98 -2.38 22.00
C SER A 160 1.51 -2.85 22.04
N THR A 161 0.75 -2.61 20.95
CA THR A 161 -0.70 -2.83 20.91
C THR A 161 -1.11 -4.13 20.23
N ILE A 162 -0.45 -4.50 19.11
CA ILE A 162 -0.80 -5.68 18.30
C ILE A 162 0.37 -6.65 18.17
N LYS A 163 0.02 -7.92 17.92
CA LYS A 163 0.98 -9.00 17.71
C LYS A 163 1.09 -9.46 16.25
N ILE A 164 0.07 -9.16 15.45
CA ILE A 164 0.09 -9.48 14.02
C ILE A 164 1.13 -8.62 13.28
N PRO A 165 1.75 -9.14 12.20
CA PRO A 165 2.67 -8.37 11.40
C PRO A 165 1.98 -7.16 10.76
N PHE A 166 2.71 -6.05 10.65
CA PHE A 166 2.18 -4.86 10.00
C PHE A 166 3.19 -4.23 9.04
N ALA A 167 2.66 -3.64 7.98
CA ALA A 167 3.37 -2.88 6.98
C ALA A 167 3.06 -1.39 7.10
N LEU A 168 4.03 -0.55 6.79
CA LEU A 168 3.81 0.88 6.59
C LEU A 168 3.80 1.21 5.10
N LYS A 169 2.70 1.77 4.62
CA LYS A 169 2.58 2.33 3.28
C LYS A 169 2.87 3.82 3.33
N VAL A 170 3.93 4.21 2.62
CA VAL A 170 4.51 5.55 2.70
C VAL A 170 4.33 6.34 1.41
N SER A 171 4.47 7.65 1.49
CA SER A 171 4.48 8.56 0.34
C SER A 171 5.87 8.67 -0.30
N THR A 172 5.98 9.50 -1.34
CA THR A 172 7.25 9.87 -1.98
C THR A 172 7.84 11.17 -1.48
N TYR A 173 7.22 11.81 -0.49
CA TYR A 173 7.58 13.17 -0.05
C TYR A 173 8.54 13.16 1.14
N PHE A 174 9.78 12.72 0.88
CA PHE A 174 10.87 12.77 1.86
C PHE A 174 12.13 13.35 1.20
N THR A 175 12.86 14.20 1.93
CA THR A 175 14.11 14.78 1.42
C THR A 175 15.22 13.74 1.36
N ASP A 176 15.34 12.89 2.38
CA ASP A 176 16.37 11.86 2.54
C ASP A 176 15.80 10.44 2.56
N MET A 177 14.90 10.15 1.63
CA MET A 177 14.06 8.94 1.59
C MET A 177 14.84 7.64 1.84
N ALA A 178 16.00 7.44 1.22
CA ALA A 178 16.76 6.21 1.37
C ALA A 178 17.20 6.00 2.83
N HIS A 179 17.75 7.03 3.46
CA HIS A 179 18.20 6.98 4.84
C HIS A 179 17.04 6.82 5.82
N PHE A 180 15.96 7.58 5.60
CA PHE A 180 14.76 7.52 6.42
C PHE A 180 14.11 6.14 6.38
N LEU A 181 13.82 5.59 5.19
CA LEU A 181 13.17 4.28 5.04
C LEU A 181 14.07 3.14 5.52
N GLN A 182 15.40 3.25 5.35
CA GLN A 182 16.32 2.31 5.94
C GLN A 182 16.21 2.31 7.48
N LYS A 183 16.31 3.46 8.13
CA LYS A 183 16.14 3.57 9.59
C LYS A 183 14.78 3.03 10.05
N LEU A 184 13.71 3.37 9.33
CA LEU A 184 12.37 2.89 9.64
C LEU A 184 12.29 1.35 9.55
N SER A 185 13.02 0.71 8.65
CA SER A 185 13.08 -0.74 8.55
C SER A 185 13.74 -1.44 9.76
N TYR A 186 14.53 -0.71 10.56
CA TYR A 186 15.13 -1.24 11.79
C TYR A 186 14.20 -1.17 13.01
N THR A 187 13.06 -0.49 12.90
CA THR A 187 12.11 -0.36 14.02
C THR A 187 11.32 -1.63 14.31
N GLY A 188 11.41 -2.65 13.43
CA GLY A 188 10.74 -3.93 13.57
C GLY A 188 9.40 -4.02 12.84
N ILE A 189 9.11 -3.11 11.90
CA ILE A 189 8.02 -3.27 10.94
C ILE A 189 8.26 -4.49 10.06
N SER A 190 7.18 -5.16 9.65
CA SER A 190 7.29 -6.35 8.80
C SER A 190 7.55 -6.02 7.34
N SER A 191 7.02 -4.90 6.86
CA SER A 191 7.21 -4.45 5.47
C SER A 191 7.08 -2.94 5.31
N LEU A 192 7.75 -2.43 4.29
CA LEU A 192 7.47 -1.12 3.68
C LEU A 192 6.69 -1.34 2.39
N VAL A 193 5.63 -0.54 2.18
CA VAL A 193 4.88 -0.50 0.92
C VAL A 193 5.15 0.83 0.23
N ILE A 194 5.76 0.79 -0.93
CA ILE A 194 6.14 1.96 -1.72
C ILE A 194 5.42 1.95 -3.08
N PHE A 195 4.60 2.94 -3.43
CA PHE A 195 4.24 4.14 -2.66
C PHE A 195 2.73 4.28 -2.56
N ASN A 196 2.25 5.07 -1.59
CA ASN A 196 0.89 5.57 -1.66
C ASN A 196 0.78 6.51 -2.86
N ARG A 197 -0.27 6.33 -3.68
CA ARG A 197 -0.57 7.26 -4.75
C ARG A 197 -1.35 8.45 -4.18
N PHE A 198 -0.72 9.61 -4.24
CA PHE A 198 -1.37 10.84 -3.83
C PHE A 198 -2.08 11.50 -5.01
N HIS A 199 -3.31 11.95 -4.77
CA HIS A 199 -4.04 12.73 -5.76
C HIS A 199 -3.50 14.17 -5.75
N ALA A 200 -2.91 14.59 -6.86
CA ALA A 200 -2.54 16.00 -7.03
C ALA A 200 -3.81 16.83 -7.24
N PRO A 201 -3.90 18.01 -6.62
CA PRO A 201 -4.97 18.96 -6.93
C PRO A 201 -4.83 19.45 -8.37
N ASP A 202 -5.95 19.70 -9.02
CA ASP A 202 -6.05 20.40 -10.27
C ASP A 202 -7.03 21.59 -10.11
N ILE A 203 -6.98 22.53 -11.02
CA ILE A 203 -7.80 23.75 -10.95
C ILE A 203 -8.66 23.87 -12.21
N ASN A 204 -9.95 23.88 -12.02
CA ASN A 204 -10.89 24.31 -13.07
C ASN A 204 -10.80 25.83 -13.21
N ILE A 205 -10.14 26.29 -14.27
CA ILE A 205 -9.88 27.72 -14.49
C ILE A 205 -11.15 28.54 -14.77
N ASP A 206 -12.18 27.92 -15.32
CA ASP A 206 -13.43 28.61 -15.64
C ASP A 206 -14.28 28.84 -14.39
N LYS A 207 -14.27 27.88 -13.46
CA LYS A 207 -15.03 27.97 -12.21
C LYS A 207 -14.20 28.49 -11.03
N MET A 208 -12.87 28.56 -11.17
CA MET A 208 -11.91 28.89 -10.10
C MET A 208 -12.09 27.99 -8.86
N GLU A 209 -12.31 26.71 -9.11
CA GLU A 209 -12.51 25.68 -8.10
C GLU A 209 -11.46 24.58 -8.21
N PHE A 210 -11.14 23.92 -7.09
CA PHE A 210 -10.32 22.72 -7.14
C PHE A 210 -11.06 21.59 -7.85
N SER A 211 -10.34 20.90 -8.73
CA SER A 211 -10.79 19.68 -9.39
C SER A 211 -9.82 18.54 -9.05
N SER A 212 -10.24 17.30 -9.26
CA SER A 212 -9.37 16.15 -9.09
C SER A 212 -8.78 15.72 -10.41
N THR A 213 -7.48 15.41 -10.41
CA THR A 213 -6.84 14.68 -11.50
C THR A 213 -7.39 13.25 -11.60
N ASN A 214 -6.97 12.51 -12.63
CA ASN A 214 -7.39 11.11 -12.84
C ASN A 214 -7.34 10.28 -11.56
N SER A 215 -8.47 9.69 -11.19
CA SER A 215 -8.60 8.85 -9.99
C SER A 215 -7.77 7.56 -10.10
N LEU A 216 -7.55 7.04 -11.32
CA LEU A 216 -6.75 5.84 -11.57
C LEU A 216 -5.31 6.20 -11.92
N GLY A 217 -4.35 5.42 -11.41
CA GLY A 217 -2.95 5.53 -11.77
C GLY A 217 -2.70 5.16 -13.24
N ASN A 218 -1.56 5.57 -13.76
CA ASN A 218 -1.10 5.25 -15.10
C ASN A 218 0.27 4.53 -15.06
N GLU A 219 0.67 3.97 -16.19
CA GLU A 219 1.91 3.18 -16.30
C GLU A 219 3.20 4.01 -16.14
N TYR A 220 3.17 5.32 -16.41
CA TYR A 220 4.35 6.18 -16.26
C TYR A 220 4.77 6.35 -14.79
N GLU A 221 3.83 6.17 -13.86
CA GLU A 221 4.11 6.23 -12.42
C GLU A 221 5.04 5.08 -11.96
N LEU A 222 5.14 4.00 -12.75
CA LEU A 222 6.02 2.86 -12.47
C LEU A 222 7.49 3.26 -12.36
N SER A 223 7.94 4.23 -13.14
CA SER A 223 9.35 4.62 -13.22
C SER A 223 9.93 5.07 -11.87
N ASN A 224 9.14 5.82 -11.09
CA ASN A 224 9.54 6.25 -9.75
C ASN A 224 9.57 5.07 -8.78
N THR A 225 8.52 4.25 -8.78
CA THR A 225 8.46 3.05 -7.92
C THR A 225 9.60 2.08 -8.25
N LEU A 226 9.89 1.86 -9.54
CA LEU A 226 10.98 0.99 -9.99
C LEU A 226 12.35 1.47 -9.46
N ARG A 227 12.64 2.77 -9.59
CA ARG A 227 13.88 3.36 -9.09
C ARG A 227 14.05 3.10 -7.61
N TRP A 228 13.05 3.44 -6.81
CA TRP A 228 13.14 3.31 -5.36
C TRP A 228 13.13 1.86 -4.89
N THR A 229 12.41 0.98 -5.58
CA THR A 229 12.49 -0.46 -5.31
C THR A 229 13.92 -0.96 -5.48
N GLY A 230 14.58 -0.60 -6.59
CA GLY A 230 15.95 -1.02 -6.85
C GLY A 230 16.97 -0.45 -5.86
N LEU A 231 16.85 0.82 -5.48
CA LEU A 231 17.73 1.48 -4.51
C LEU A 231 17.59 0.91 -3.09
N LEU A 232 16.34 0.64 -2.66
CA LEU A 232 16.04 0.18 -1.30
C LEU A 232 16.25 -1.32 -1.13
N SER A 233 16.08 -2.11 -2.19
CA SER A 233 16.23 -3.56 -2.15
C SER A 233 17.62 -3.97 -1.61
N GLY A 234 17.61 -4.91 -0.64
CA GLY A 234 18.80 -5.39 0.02
C GLY A 234 19.43 -4.39 1.03
N ASN A 235 18.86 -3.19 1.20
CA ASN A 235 19.28 -2.20 2.19
C ASN A 235 18.32 -2.08 3.37
N LEU A 236 17.18 -2.75 3.30
CA LEU A 236 16.15 -2.77 4.35
C LEU A 236 16.27 -4.03 5.22
N ARG A 237 15.77 -3.96 6.46
CA ARG A 237 15.62 -5.10 7.37
C ARG A 237 14.20 -5.64 7.46
N CYS A 238 13.31 -5.16 6.61
CA CYS A 238 11.94 -5.63 6.44
C CYS A 238 11.71 -5.97 4.98
N ASP A 239 10.57 -6.60 4.70
CA ASP A 239 10.14 -6.85 3.33
C ASP A 239 9.81 -5.54 2.60
N LEU A 240 9.86 -5.57 1.28
CA LEU A 240 9.53 -4.45 0.41
C LEU A 240 8.41 -4.85 -0.54
N SER A 241 7.26 -4.19 -0.43
CA SER A 241 6.17 -4.31 -1.40
C SER A 241 6.13 -3.08 -2.29
N ALA A 242 6.12 -3.29 -3.60
CA ALA A 242 6.05 -2.19 -4.55
C ALA A 242 4.62 -2.00 -5.06
N THR A 243 4.18 -0.76 -5.18
CA THR A 243 2.85 -0.42 -5.72
C THR A 243 2.92 0.88 -6.52
N THR A 244 1.89 1.17 -7.31
CA THR A 244 1.78 2.32 -8.20
C THR A 244 2.43 2.09 -9.57
N GLY A 245 1.66 2.34 -10.62
CA GLY A 245 2.08 2.21 -12.01
C GLY A 245 2.11 0.80 -12.59
N VAL A 246 1.61 -0.21 -11.88
CA VAL A 246 1.57 -1.61 -12.36
C VAL A 246 0.31 -1.84 -13.17
N HIS A 247 0.44 -1.98 -14.48
CA HIS A 247 -0.67 -2.14 -15.43
C HIS A 247 -0.59 -3.41 -16.29
N ASP A 248 0.51 -4.16 -16.19
CA ASP A 248 0.73 -5.41 -16.92
C ASP A 248 1.75 -6.32 -16.21
N SER A 249 2.00 -7.48 -16.80
CA SER A 249 3.00 -8.45 -16.35
C SER A 249 4.42 -7.90 -16.41
N LYS A 250 4.72 -7.02 -17.38
CA LYS A 250 6.06 -6.42 -17.52
C LYS A 250 6.37 -5.51 -16.33
N GLY A 251 5.38 -4.71 -15.87
CA GLY A 251 5.51 -3.91 -14.67
C GLY A 251 5.74 -4.77 -13.42
N LEU A 252 5.00 -5.87 -13.29
CA LEU A 252 5.19 -6.86 -12.21
C LEU A 252 6.62 -7.43 -12.23
N ILE A 253 7.08 -7.93 -13.37
CA ILE A 253 8.42 -8.53 -13.53
C ILE A 253 9.52 -7.51 -13.22
N LYS A 254 9.41 -6.27 -13.74
CA LYS A 254 10.38 -5.21 -13.49
C LYS A 254 10.57 -4.91 -12.00
N LEU A 255 9.48 -4.86 -11.23
CA LEU A 255 9.55 -4.60 -9.79
C LEU A 255 10.16 -5.77 -9.02
N LEU A 256 9.89 -7.01 -9.43
CA LEU A 256 10.55 -8.20 -8.87
C LEU A 256 12.04 -8.23 -9.20
N LEU A 257 12.42 -7.96 -10.46
CA LEU A 257 13.83 -7.80 -10.86
C LEU A 257 14.54 -6.70 -10.06
N ALA A 258 13.85 -5.59 -9.76
CA ALA A 258 14.38 -4.55 -8.89
C ALA A 258 14.49 -4.97 -7.42
N GLY A 259 13.77 -6.02 -7.00
CA GLY A 259 13.92 -6.67 -5.72
C GLY A 259 12.75 -6.53 -4.75
N ALA A 260 11.56 -6.19 -5.22
CA ALA A 260 10.36 -6.26 -4.41
C ALA A 260 10.08 -7.69 -3.95
N ASN A 261 9.60 -7.86 -2.71
CA ASN A 261 9.12 -9.15 -2.19
C ASN A 261 7.73 -9.48 -2.74
N SER A 262 6.91 -8.45 -2.94
CA SER A 262 5.57 -8.53 -3.51
C SER A 262 5.24 -7.27 -4.28
N VAL A 263 4.21 -7.34 -5.11
CA VAL A 263 3.75 -6.21 -5.92
C VAL A 263 2.26 -6.04 -5.75
N GLN A 264 1.84 -4.84 -5.33
CA GLN A 264 0.43 -4.50 -5.21
C GLN A 264 -0.04 -3.75 -6.46
N ALA A 265 -1.22 -4.10 -6.98
CA ALA A 265 -1.86 -3.39 -8.06
C ALA A 265 -3.35 -3.19 -7.77
N ALA A 266 -3.92 -2.08 -8.25
CA ALA A 266 -5.33 -1.75 -8.10
C ALA A 266 -5.92 -1.15 -9.39
N SER A 267 -5.36 -0.06 -9.92
CA SER A 267 -5.92 0.69 -11.05
C SER A 267 -6.17 -0.16 -12.29
N VAL A 268 -5.28 -1.08 -12.60
CA VAL A 268 -5.42 -2.00 -13.73
C VAL A 268 -6.67 -2.89 -13.62
N PHE A 269 -7.05 -3.26 -12.39
CA PHE A 269 -8.20 -4.14 -12.17
C PHE A 269 -9.55 -3.41 -12.23
N TYR A 270 -9.56 -2.08 -12.08
CA TYR A 270 -10.72 -1.27 -12.46
C TYR A 270 -10.91 -1.20 -13.97
N GLN A 271 -9.82 -1.19 -14.72
CA GLN A 271 -9.84 -1.06 -16.18
C GLN A 271 -10.08 -2.40 -16.89
N LYS A 272 -9.42 -3.47 -16.42
CA LYS A 272 -9.38 -4.78 -17.11
C LYS A 272 -10.10 -5.91 -16.35
N GLY A 273 -10.65 -5.62 -15.15
CA GLY A 273 -11.26 -6.61 -14.28
C GLY A 273 -10.23 -7.41 -13.46
N ILE A 274 -10.68 -7.99 -12.34
CA ILE A 274 -9.82 -8.72 -11.39
C ILE A 274 -9.22 -9.99 -12.04
N ALA A 275 -9.97 -10.65 -12.93
CA ALA A 275 -9.50 -11.84 -13.64
C ALA A 275 -8.23 -11.61 -14.49
N TYR A 276 -7.93 -10.35 -14.86
CA TYR A 276 -6.68 -10.01 -15.55
C TYR A 276 -5.43 -10.33 -14.72
N GLY A 277 -5.56 -10.50 -13.40
CA GLY A 277 -4.47 -10.97 -12.54
C GLY A 277 -3.93 -12.34 -12.97
N SER A 278 -4.80 -13.26 -13.41
CA SER A 278 -4.36 -14.57 -13.91
C SER A 278 -3.55 -14.44 -15.21
N THR A 279 -3.92 -13.53 -16.11
CA THR A 279 -3.15 -13.22 -17.32
C THR A 279 -1.76 -12.71 -16.97
N MET A 280 -1.68 -11.75 -16.04
CA MET A 280 -0.39 -11.20 -15.59
C MET A 280 0.53 -12.28 -15.02
N LEU A 281 -0.03 -13.20 -14.21
CA LEU A 281 0.74 -14.29 -13.61
C LEU A 281 1.14 -15.36 -14.64
N MET A 282 0.29 -15.66 -15.61
CA MET A 282 0.59 -16.56 -16.72
C MET A 282 1.73 -16.01 -17.58
N GLU A 283 1.64 -14.76 -18.01
CA GLU A 283 2.68 -14.09 -18.79
C GLU A 283 4.01 -13.99 -18.02
N MET A 284 3.97 -13.78 -16.70
CA MET A 284 5.18 -13.81 -15.87
C MET A 284 5.78 -15.22 -15.85
N LYS A 285 4.96 -16.26 -15.73
CA LYS A 285 5.42 -17.66 -15.76
C LYS A 285 6.07 -18.00 -17.09
N ASP A 286 5.45 -17.62 -18.22
CA ASP A 286 6.01 -17.82 -19.55
C ASP A 286 7.36 -17.10 -19.72
N TRP A 287 7.46 -15.89 -19.15
CA TRP A 287 8.71 -15.15 -19.15
C TRP A 287 9.79 -15.87 -18.29
N MET A 288 9.43 -16.41 -17.14
CA MET A 288 10.36 -17.17 -16.29
C MET A 288 10.85 -18.44 -17.00
N GLU A 289 9.94 -19.21 -17.62
CA GLU A 289 10.28 -20.41 -18.39
C GLU A 289 11.23 -20.09 -19.56
N LYS A 290 10.99 -18.97 -20.26
CA LYS A 290 11.85 -18.52 -21.36
C LYS A 290 13.27 -18.11 -20.91
N HIS A 291 13.44 -17.75 -19.65
CA HIS A 291 14.72 -17.33 -19.07
C HIS A 291 15.33 -18.37 -18.13
N ASP A 292 14.82 -19.60 -18.14
CA ASP A 292 15.29 -20.74 -17.33
C ASP A 292 15.22 -20.49 -15.81
N TYR A 293 14.29 -19.66 -15.34
CA TYR A 293 14.03 -19.44 -13.92
C TYR A 293 12.99 -20.44 -13.40
N ASN A 294 13.30 -21.13 -12.30
CA ASN A 294 12.42 -22.12 -11.67
C ASN A 294 11.57 -21.52 -10.54
N SER A 295 12.02 -20.40 -9.95
CA SER A 295 11.34 -19.72 -8.86
C SER A 295 11.47 -18.19 -8.99
N VAL A 296 10.60 -17.44 -8.31
CA VAL A 296 10.73 -15.97 -8.24
C VAL A 296 12.05 -15.56 -7.55
N ASP A 297 12.52 -16.35 -6.61
CA ASP A 297 13.78 -16.05 -5.90
C ASP A 297 15.01 -16.15 -6.81
N ASP A 298 14.95 -16.88 -7.93
CA ASP A 298 16.07 -17.01 -8.89
C ASP A 298 16.38 -15.67 -9.59
N PHE A 299 15.36 -14.83 -9.83
CA PHE A 299 15.55 -13.57 -10.54
C PHE A 299 15.27 -12.33 -9.68
N ARG A 300 14.64 -12.49 -8.51
CA ARG A 300 14.31 -11.36 -7.65
C ARG A 300 15.55 -10.57 -7.23
N GLY A 301 15.52 -9.28 -7.53
CA GLY A 301 16.60 -8.35 -7.17
C GLY A 301 17.86 -8.46 -8.02
N LEU A 302 17.89 -9.22 -9.12
CA LEU A 302 19.06 -9.26 -10.02
C LEU A 302 19.38 -7.87 -10.59
N MET A 303 18.36 -7.02 -10.75
CA MET A 303 18.52 -5.65 -11.21
C MET A 303 18.48 -4.63 -10.04
N SER A 304 18.67 -5.07 -8.79
CA SER A 304 18.78 -4.14 -7.66
C SER A 304 20.11 -3.39 -7.66
N TYR A 305 20.13 -2.22 -7.03
CA TYR A 305 21.33 -1.39 -6.87
C TYR A 305 22.56 -2.19 -6.35
N LYS A 306 22.33 -3.16 -5.47
CA LYS A 306 23.40 -3.99 -4.90
C LYS A 306 23.96 -5.06 -5.86
N LYS A 307 23.19 -5.48 -6.85
CA LYS A 307 23.56 -6.61 -7.72
C LYS A 307 23.87 -6.21 -9.16
N VAL A 308 23.38 -5.07 -9.61
CA VAL A 308 23.61 -4.61 -10.99
C VAL A 308 25.07 -4.16 -11.19
N GLU A 309 25.65 -4.47 -12.35
CA GLU A 309 27.05 -4.11 -12.66
C GLU A 309 27.29 -2.60 -12.66
N ASN A 310 26.30 -1.81 -13.13
CA ASN A 310 26.40 -0.37 -13.16
C ASN A 310 25.30 0.28 -12.31
N PRO A 311 25.51 0.44 -10.99
CA PRO A 311 24.55 1.01 -10.06
C PRO A 311 24.26 2.51 -10.30
N ASP A 312 25.17 3.22 -10.99
CA ASP A 312 24.97 4.64 -11.34
C ASP A 312 23.74 4.87 -12.20
N SER A 313 23.26 3.81 -12.87
CA SER A 313 22.02 3.85 -13.66
C SER A 313 20.79 4.24 -12.80
N TYR A 314 20.83 4.00 -11.49
CA TYR A 314 19.77 4.41 -10.56
C TYR A 314 19.82 5.89 -10.19
N PHE A 315 21.02 6.50 -10.15
CA PHE A 315 21.21 7.91 -9.76
C PHE A 315 21.20 8.86 -10.95
N ARG A 316 21.88 8.46 -12.02
CA ARG A 316 22.02 9.23 -13.24
C ARG A 316 21.43 8.44 -14.38
N ILE A 317 20.12 8.46 -14.56
CA ILE A 317 19.58 8.12 -15.88
C ILE A 317 20.08 9.20 -16.80
N GLN A 318 21.04 8.81 -17.52
CA GLN A 318 21.94 9.55 -18.35
C GLN A 318 21.20 10.47 -19.29
N PHE A 319 21.15 11.71 -18.92
CA PHE A 319 20.90 12.84 -19.80
C PHE A 319 21.59 12.62 -21.17
N MET A 320 22.81 12.07 -21.15
CA MET A 320 23.62 11.88 -22.33
C MET A 320 23.24 10.66 -23.20
N LYS A 321 22.72 9.58 -22.64
CA LYS A 321 22.37 8.36 -23.41
C LYS A 321 20.95 8.37 -23.98
N HIS A 322 20.03 9.08 -23.35
CA HIS A 322 18.64 9.12 -23.78
C HIS A 322 18.29 10.39 -24.57
N MET A 323 19.09 11.45 -24.47
CA MET A 323 18.92 12.65 -25.26
C MET A 323 19.67 12.63 -26.58
N ALA A 324 20.72 11.79 -26.74
CA ALA A 324 21.46 11.64 -28.00
C ALA A 324 20.66 10.98 -29.13
N GLY A 325 19.39 10.64 -28.93
CA GLY A 325 18.48 10.13 -29.96
C GLY A 325 17.25 11.00 -30.19
N ILE A 326 17.23 12.22 -29.65
CA ILE A 326 16.12 13.19 -29.82
C ILE A 326 16.53 14.36 -30.74
N GLU A 327 17.72 14.31 -31.35
CA GLU A 327 18.12 15.25 -32.40
C GLU A 327 17.50 14.92 -33.77
#